data_7dfbcac15e6700f1f15a0be152aaf144
#
_entry.id   7dfbcac15e6700f1f15a0be152aaf144
#
_cell.length_a   1.000
_cell.length_b   1.000
_cell.length_c   1.000
_cell.angle_alpha   90.00
_cell.angle_beta   90.00
_cell.angle_gamma   90.00
#
_symmetry.space_group_name_H-M   'P 1'
#
loop_
_entity.id
_entity.type
_entity.pdbx_description
1 polymer ?
#
loop_
_entity_poly.entity_id
_entity_poly.type
_entity_poly.pdbx_seq_one_letter_code
_entity_poly.pdbx_strand_id
1 'polypeptide(L)'
;MKINLEILKHGLSAQTFKNDIVSNNLANINTIGYKRDVMFTDMLDVFDTNDDNKNVKTEFTQGTMKETGNPLDIAFTGSGFFVIENNGEEYYTRDGHFTVNRVGNLTTAEGFNVMGQGGIINVSLDGAKTGDFEISKLGEIFVNNEYIDMLKIVDFEDYRELTKEGVNLFSANN
;
A
#
# COMPACT_ATOMS: atom_id res chain seq x y z
N MET A 1 23.72 38.76 -13.18
CA MET A 1 23.61 38.50 -11.74
C MET A 1 22.25 37.91 -11.31
N LYS A 2 21.13 38.12 -12.02
CA LYS A 2 19.82 37.50 -11.72
C LYS A 2 19.77 35.98 -11.92
N ILE A 3 20.46 35.47 -12.95
CA ILE A 3 20.47 34.04 -13.30
C ILE A 3 21.05 33.16 -12.17
N ASN A 4 22.07 33.62 -11.45
CA ASN A 4 22.68 32.86 -10.36
C ASN A 4 21.77 32.71 -9.14
N LEU A 5 20.85 33.65 -8.90
CA LEU A 5 19.94 33.61 -7.77
C LEU A 5 18.80 32.60 -7.99
N GLU A 6 18.30 32.49 -9.24
CA GLU A 6 17.27 31.52 -9.60
C GLU A 6 17.83 30.10 -9.53
N ILE A 7 19.00 29.85 -10.10
CA ILE A 7 19.69 28.55 -10.00
C ILE A 7 19.91 28.15 -8.54
N LEU A 8 20.31 29.08 -7.69
CA LEU A 8 20.48 28.82 -6.26
C LEU A 8 19.16 28.49 -5.55
N LYS A 9 18.07 29.20 -5.87
CA LYS A 9 16.73 28.91 -5.34
C LYS A 9 16.26 27.52 -5.75
N HIS A 10 16.41 27.15 -7.03
CA HIS A 10 16.04 25.83 -7.53
C HIS A 10 16.87 24.73 -6.89
N GLY A 11 18.18 24.92 -6.75
CA GLY A 11 19.03 23.96 -6.06
C GLY A 11 18.64 23.77 -4.58
N LEU A 12 18.29 24.87 -3.89
CA LEU A 12 17.84 24.81 -2.51
C LEU A 12 16.48 24.13 -2.38
N SER A 13 15.52 24.45 -3.26
CA SER A 13 14.20 23.81 -3.30
C SER A 13 14.32 22.31 -3.54
N ALA A 14 15.11 21.89 -4.55
CA ALA A 14 15.37 20.49 -4.83
C ALA A 14 16.00 19.74 -3.63
N GLN A 15 16.94 20.40 -2.93
CA GLN A 15 17.55 19.81 -1.74
C GLN A 15 16.56 19.68 -0.58
N THR A 16 15.69 20.67 -0.37
CA THR A 16 14.64 20.62 0.65
C THR A 16 13.67 19.47 0.33
N PHE A 17 13.20 19.40 -0.90
CA PHE A 17 12.30 18.34 -1.35
C PHE A 17 12.90 16.93 -1.21
N LYS A 18 14.18 16.77 -1.54
CA LYS A 18 14.91 15.52 -1.31
C LYS A 18 14.96 15.16 0.18
N ASN A 19 15.17 16.14 1.05
CA ASN A 19 15.18 15.91 2.50
C ASN A 19 13.79 15.49 3.00
N ASP A 20 12.71 16.06 2.45
CA ASP A 20 11.34 15.70 2.80
C ASP A 20 11.02 14.24 2.41
N ILE A 21 11.43 13.81 1.22
CA ILE A 21 11.30 12.39 0.80
C ILE A 21 12.08 11.47 1.73
N VAL A 22 13.33 11.80 2.06
CA VAL A 22 14.15 10.99 2.98
C VAL A 22 13.51 10.92 4.36
N SER A 23 12.99 12.04 4.86
CA SER A 23 12.32 12.11 6.16
C SER A 23 11.05 11.27 6.20
N ASN A 24 10.22 11.35 5.14
CA ASN A 24 9.03 10.53 4.99
C ASN A 24 9.37 9.03 4.92
N ASN A 25 10.36 8.65 4.13
CA ASN A 25 10.82 7.26 4.04
C ASN A 25 11.34 6.75 5.40
N LEU A 26 12.09 7.59 6.13
CA LEU A 26 12.61 7.24 7.45
C LEU A 26 11.51 7.10 8.50
N ALA A 27 10.52 8.00 8.49
CA ALA A 27 9.36 7.92 9.38
C ALA A 27 8.56 6.62 9.20
N ASN A 28 8.54 6.10 7.96
CA ASN A 28 7.77 4.92 7.58
C ASN A 28 8.61 3.64 7.42
N ILE A 29 9.85 3.62 7.90
CA ILE A 29 10.76 2.46 7.74
C ILE A 29 10.23 1.17 8.38
N ASN A 30 9.41 1.30 9.43
CA ASN A 30 8.77 0.18 10.13
C ASN A 30 7.30 -0.02 9.73
N THR A 31 6.77 0.77 8.79
CA THR A 31 5.39 0.65 8.35
C THR A 31 5.23 -0.55 7.41
N ILE A 32 4.31 -1.44 7.73
CA ILE A 32 4.03 -2.64 6.92
C ILE A 32 3.46 -2.21 5.56
N GLY A 33 3.90 -2.86 4.50
CA GLY A 33 3.43 -2.55 3.14
C GLY A 33 3.93 -1.23 2.56
N TYR A 34 4.67 -0.42 3.31
CA TYR A 34 5.19 0.86 2.82
C TYR A 34 6.08 0.68 1.60
N LYS A 35 5.86 1.52 0.60
CA LYS A 35 6.69 1.64 -0.59
C LYS A 35 7.37 3.00 -0.59
N ARG A 36 8.70 2.97 -0.63
CA ARG A 36 9.50 4.19 -0.55
C ARG A 36 9.37 5.04 -1.80
N ASP A 37 9.41 6.33 -1.60
CA ASP A 37 9.47 7.29 -2.68
C ASP A 37 10.93 7.64 -2.99
N VAL A 38 11.24 7.72 -4.27
CA VAL A 38 12.58 8.02 -4.78
C VAL A 38 12.50 9.22 -5.72
N MET A 39 13.38 10.17 -5.53
CA MET A 39 13.50 11.30 -6.44
C MET A 39 14.23 10.86 -7.70
N PHE A 40 13.61 11.05 -8.86
CA PHE A 40 14.23 10.86 -10.14
C PHE A 40 14.74 12.22 -10.65
N THR A 41 16.04 12.44 -10.60
CA THR A 41 16.69 13.63 -11.17
C THR A 41 17.25 13.26 -12.53
N ASP A 42 16.47 13.43 -13.60
CA ASP A 42 17.07 13.58 -14.91
C ASP A 42 17.69 14.97 -15.00
N MET A 43 18.93 15.04 -15.46
CA MET A 43 19.73 16.28 -15.52
C MET A 43 19.09 17.36 -16.40
N LEU A 44 18.06 17.05 -17.18
CA LEU A 44 17.37 17.96 -18.09
C LEU A 44 16.11 18.61 -17.47
N ASP A 45 15.51 18.01 -16.45
CA ASP A 45 14.26 18.50 -15.84
C ASP A 45 14.44 19.48 -14.69
N VAL A 46 15.67 19.82 -14.35
CA VAL A 46 15.99 20.80 -13.28
C VAL A 46 15.42 22.20 -13.57
N PHE A 47 14.95 22.44 -14.80
CA PHE A 47 14.45 23.75 -15.25
C PHE A 47 12.92 23.82 -15.40
N ASP A 48 12.18 22.72 -15.30
CA ASP A 48 10.72 22.74 -15.37
C ASP A 48 10.11 22.76 -13.96
N THR A 49 9.95 23.97 -13.43
CA THR A 49 9.63 24.26 -12.04
C THR A 49 8.15 24.28 -11.71
N ASN A 50 7.29 23.79 -12.59
CA ASN A 50 5.84 23.94 -12.41
C ASN A 50 5.13 22.71 -11.82
N ASP A 51 5.85 21.61 -11.56
CA ASP A 51 5.22 20.41 -11.01
C ASP A 51 6.22 19.61 -10.15
N ASP A 52 6.26 19.91 -8.86
CA ASP A 52 7.14 19.24 -7.88
C ASP A 52 6.89 17.73 -7.77
N ASN A 53 5.71 17.24 -8.21
CA ASN A 53 5.33 15.82 -8.17
C ASN A 53 5.85 14.98 -9.33
N LYS A 54 6.28 15.58 -10.45
CA LYS A 54 6.76 14.83 -11.64
C LYS A 54 8.06 14.07 -11.42
N ASN A 55 8.83 14.44 -10.42
CA ASN A 55 10.15 13.88 -10.14
C ASN A 55 10.17 12.83 -9.02
N VAL A 56 9.01 12.41 -8.50
CA VAL A 56 8.91 11.37 -7.48
C VAL A 56 8.35 10.10 -8.09
N LYS A 57 9.03 8.99 -7.85
CA LYS A 57 8.58 7.66 -8.22
C LYS A 57 8.52 6.77 -6.99
N THR A 58 7.40 6.12 -6.79
CA THR A 58 7.29 5.07 -5.78
C THR A 58 7.99 3.79 -6.27
N GLU A 59 8.86 3.24 -5.43
CA GLU A 59 9.59 2.00 -5.71
C GLU A 59 8.83 0.82 -5.10
N PHE A 60 8.37 -0.11 -5.96
CA PHE A 60 7.55 -1.25 -5.56
C PHE A 60 8.36 -2.52 -5.25
N THR A 61 9.66 -2.41 -5.04
CA THR A 61 10.50 -3.55 -4.67
C THR A 61 9.97 -4.27 -3.43
N GLN A 62 10.12 -5.62 -3.44
CA GLN A 62 9.71 -6.48 -2.33
C GLN A 62 10.63 -6.24 -1.12
N GLY A 63 10.02 -5.97 0.04
CA GLY A 63 10.71 -5.88 1.32
C GLY A 63 10.94 -7.25 1.96
N THR A 64 11.62 -7.27 3.10
CA THR A 64 11.81 -8.47 3.91
C THR A 64 10.49 -8.86 4.57
N MET A 65 10.12 -10.14 4.42
CA MET A 65 8.99 -10.71 5.15
C MET A 65 9.43 -11.20 6.52
N LYS A 66 8.57 -11.02 7.51
CA LYS A 66 8.78 -11.50 8.88
C LYS A 66 7.56 -12.30 9.30
N GLU A 67 7.79 -13.50 9.82
CA GLU A 67 6.73 -14.31 10.42
C GLU A 67 6.32 -13.72 11.77
N THR A 68 5.01 -13.49 11.94
CA THR A 68 4.44 -12.89 13.16
C THR A 68 3.72 -13.91 14.04
N GLY A 69 3.31 -15.06 13.47
CA GLY A 69 2.51 -16.07 14.15
C GLY A 69 1.03 -15.69 14.29
N ASN A 70 0.60 -14.55 13.79
CA ASN A 70 -0.80 -14.16 13.75
C ASN A 70 -1.43 -14.64 12.43
N PRO A 71 -2.51 -15.44 12.45
CA PRO A 71 -3.13 -15.95 11.24
C PRO A 71 -3.78 -14.88 10.36
N LEU A 72 -4.02 -13.68 10.89
CA LEU A 72 -4.57 -12.52 10.17
C LEU A 72 -3.50 -11.63 9.53
N ASP A 73 -2.21 -11.92 9.78
CA ASP A 73 -1.10 -11.21 9.14
C ASP A 73 -0.67 -11.97 7.89
N ILE A 74 -0.95 -11.40 6.75
CA ILE A 74 -0.76 -12.04 5.45
C ILE A 74 0.27 -11.27 4.65
N ALA A 75 1.20 -11.98 4.05
CA ALA A 75 2.13 -11.43 3.07
C ALA A 75 2.24 -12.36 1.89
N PHE A 76 2.35 -11.82 0.69
CA PHE A 76 2.63 -12.61 -0.51
C PHE A 76 3.88 -12.10 -1.22
N THR A 77 4.53 -13.01 -1.95
CA THR A 77 5.70 -12.74 -2.77
C THR A 77 5.28 -12.43 -4.19
N GLY A 78 5.96 -11.49 -4.82
CA GLY A 78 5.69 -11.12 -6.21
C GLY A 78 4.93 -9.82 -6.35
N SER A 79 4.39 -9.59 -7.53
CA SER A 79 3.62 -8.43 -7.89
C SER A 79 2.15 -8.55 -7.43
N GLY A 80 1.40 -7.43 -7.44
CA GLY A 80 -0.01 -7.36 -7.08
C GLY A 80 -0.28 -6.60 -5.77
N PHE A 81 -1.54 -6.43 -5.44
CA PHE A 81 -2.04 -5.70 -4.27
C PHE A 81 -3.28 -6.38 -3.73
N PHE A 82 -3.47 -6.32 -2.42
CA PHE A 82 -4.76 -6.59 -1.82
C PHE A 82 -5.74 -5.49 -2.23
N VAL A 83 -6.96 -5.87 -2.53
CA VAL A 83 -8.05 -4.93 -2.80
C VAL A 83 -8.79 -4.68 -1.50
N ILE A 84 -8.95 -3.43 -1.16
CA ILE A 84 -9.73 -2.98 0.00
C ILE A 84 -10.79 -1.98 -0.45
N GLU A 85 -11.85 -1.88 0.30
CA GLU A 85 -12.98 -1.01 -0.02
C GLU A 85 -13.27 -0.07 1.14
N ASN A 86 -13.53 1.20 0.82
CA ASN A 86 -13.98 2.20 1.76
C ASN A 86 -15.07 3.07 1.11
N ASN A 87 -16.29 3.05 1.66
CA ASN A 87 -17.43 3.82 1.20
C ASN A 87 -17.79 3.63 -0.29
N GLY A 88 -17.58 2.43 -0.85
CA GLY A 88 -17.86 2.11 -2.25
C GLY A 88 -16.71 2.39 -3.22
N GLU A 89 -15.55 2.85 -2.73
CA GLU A 89 -14.36 3.08 -3.52
C GLU A 89 -13.31 2.00 -3.25
N GLU A 90 -12.69 1.46 -4.31
CA GLU A 90 -11.63 0.47 -4.20
C GLU A 90 -10.28 1.14 -4.05
N TYR A 91 -9.49 0.64 -3.11
CA TYR A 91 -8.09 0.99 -2.90
C TYR A 91 -7.22 -0.26 -2.93
N TYR A 92 -5.94 -0.07 -3.10
CA TYR A 92 -4.95 -1.12 -3.27
C TYR A 92 -3.86 -0.98 -2.20
N THR A 93 -3.50 -2.09 -1.56
CA THR A 93 -2.47 -2.06 -0.51
C THR A 93 -1.57 -3.28 -0.56
N ARG A 94 -0.36 -3.13 -0.04
CA ARG A 94 0.57 -4.22 0.28
C ARG A 94 0.60 -4.55 1.76
N ASP A 95 -0.15 -3.81 2.55
CA ASP A 95 -0.31 -4.09 3.97
C ASP A 95 -1.32 -5.23 4.14
N GLY A 96 -0.85 -6.35 4.68
CA GLY A 96 -1.67 -7.52 4.97
C GLY A 96 -1.90 -7.72 6.47
N HIS A 97 -1.76 -6.68 7.28
CA HIS A 97 -2.07 -6.71 8.70
C HIS A 97 -3.57 -6.47 8.90
N PHE A 98 -4.34 -7.55 8.89
CA PHE A 98 -5.79 -7.48 8.95
C PHE A 98 -6.33 -7.75 10.34
N THR A 99 -7.56 -7.30 10.57
CA THR A 99 -8.33 -7.52 11.80
C THR A 99 -9.76 -7.90 11.45
N VAL A 100 -10.49 -8.46 12.39
CA VAL A 100 -11.93 -8.73 12.22
C VAL A 100 -12.71 -7.70 13.04
N ASN A 101 -13.61 -6.96 12.38
CA ASN A 101 -14.43 -5.96 13.05
C ASN A 101 -15.62 -6.61 13.80
N ARG A 102 -16.41 -5.80 14.52
CA ARG A 102 -17.55 -6.28 15.30
C ARG A 102 -18.67 -6.94 14.49
N VAL A 103 -18.73 -6.66 13.19
CA VAL A 103 -19.74 -7.21 12.27
C VAL A 103 -19.24 -8.51 11.64
N GLY A 104 -17.97 -8.89 11.89
CA GLY A 104 -17.34 -10.06 11.33
C GLY A 104 -16.64 -9.83 9.99
N ASN A 105 -16.54 -8.60 9.51
CA ASN A 105 -15.80 -8.32 8.28
C ASN A 105 -14.30 -8.30 8.56
N LEU A 106 -13.54 -8.84 7.63
CA LEU A 106 -12.08 -8.68 7.58
C LEU A 106 -11.77 -7.25 7.15
N THR A 107 -10.97 -6.53 7.94
CA THR A 107 -10.67 -5.12 7.73
C THR A 107 -9.19 -4.81 7.94
N THR A 108 -8.71 -3.71 7.39
CA THR A 108 -7.41 -3.12 7.76
C THR A 108 -7.49 -2.51 9.15
N ALA A 109 -6.34 -2.07 9.70
CA ALA A 109 -6.28 -1.38 10.98
C ALA A 109 -7.07 -0.06 10.98
N GLU A 110 -7.17 0.60 9.83
CA GLU A 110 -7.95 1.82 9.61
C GLU A 110 -9.46 1.56 9.46
N GLY A 111 -9.87 0.29 9.34
CA GLY A 111 -11.26 -0.13 9.24
C GLY A 111 -11.79 -0.28 7.81
N PHE A 112 -10.94 -0.27 6.78
CA PHE A 112 -11.34 -0.53 5.40
C PHE A 112 -11.61 -2.01 5.19
N ASN A 113 -12.69 -2.36 4.49
CA ASN A 113 -13.05 -3.74 4.23
C ASN A 113 -12.08 -4.43 3.27
N VAL A 114 -11.64 -5.63 3.59
CA VAL A 114 -10.83 -6.45 2.68
C VAL A 114 -11.74 -7.16 1.69
N MET A 115 -11.38 -7.09 0.41
CA MET A 115 -12.17 -7.68 -0.66
C MET A 115 -11.68 -9.09 -0.99
N GLY A 116 -12.63 -9.98 -1.08
CA GLY A 116 -12.47 -11.30 -1.67
C GLY A 116 -12.99 -11.36 -3.11
N GLN A 117 -12.96 -12.52 -3.70
CA GLN A 117 -13.52 -12.78 -5.04
C GLN A 117 -15.05 -12.61 -5.04
N GLY A 118 -15.71 -12.94 -3.92
CA GLY A 118 -17.16 -12.80 -3.73
C GLY A 118 -17.62 -11.43 -3.24
N GLY A 119 -16.71 -10.52 -2.92
CA GLY A 119 -17.02 -9.19 -2.36
C GLY A 119 -16.33 -8.93 -1.02
N ILE A 120 -17.00 -8.23 -0.10
CA ILE A 120 -16.46 -8.00 1.25
C ILE A 120 -16.37 -9.33 2.00
N ILE A 121 -15.18 -9.66 2.51
CA ILE A 121 -14.96 -10.89 3.25
C ILE A 121 -15.59 -10.79 4.63
N ASN A 122 -16.60 -11.63 4.90
CA ASN A 122 -17.20 -11.76 6.22
C ASN A 122 -16.87 -13.13 6.82
N VAL A 123 -16.16 -13.12 7.93
CA VAL A 123 -15.69 -14.33 8.64
C VAL A 123 -16.51 -14.62 9.91
N SER A 124 -17.66 -13.95 10.06
CA SER A 124 -18.56 -14.13 11.21
C SER A 124 -19.36 -15.44 11.06
N LEU A 125 -18.74 -16.52 11.41
CA LEU A 125 -19.49 -17.72 11.74
C LEU A 125 -19.81 -17.68 13.24
N ASP A 126 -21.05 -18.03 13.62
CA ASP A 126 -21.52 -18.02 15.00
C ASP A 126 -20.57 -18.78 15.92
N GLY A 127 -19.88 -18.04 16.79
CA GLY A 127 -18.95 -18.58 17.76
C GLY A 127 -17.49 -18.79 17.31
N ALA A 128 -17.11 -18.42 16.09
CA ALA A 128 -15.72 -18.52 15.64
C ALA A 128 -14.80 -17.59 16.46
N LYS A 129 -13.68 -18.15 16.89
CA LYS A 129 -12.57 -17.39 17.50
C LYS A 129 -11.50 -17.16 16.45
N THR A 130 -10.71 -16.12 16.61
CA THR A 130 -9.58 -15.80 15.71
C THR A 130 -8.62 -16.98 15.48
N GLY A 131 -8.55 -17.94 16.43
CA GLY A 131 -7.72 -19.15 16.30
C GLY A 131 -8.23 -20.20 15.34
N ASP A 132 -9.50 -20.11 14.93
CA ASP A 132 -10.13 -21.03 13.98
C ASP A 132 -10.04 -20.51 12.53
N PHE A 133 -9.33 -19.39 12.33
CA PHE A 133 -9.11 -18.74 11.04
C PHE A 133 -7.81 -19.24 10.40
N GLU A 134 -7.91 -19.67 9.16
CA GLU A 134 -6.77 -20.13 8.37
C GLU A 134 -6.81 -19.55 6.96
N ILE A 135 -5.64 -19.16 6.46
CA ILE A 135 -5.48 -18.75 5.07
C ILE A 135 -4.51 -19.69 4.38
N SER A 136 -4.96 -20.28 3.28
CA SER A 136 -4.13 -21.17 2.47
C SER A 136 -3.07 -20.38 1.70
N LYS A 137 -2.07 -21.11 1.17
CA LYS A 137 -1.03 -20.51 0.29
C LYS A 137 -1.60 -19.95 -1.03
N LEU A 138 -2.82 -20.27 -1.37
CA LEU A 138 -3.53 -19.77 -2.55
C LEU A 138 -4.39 -18.52 -2.23
N GLY A 139 -4.41 -18.08 -0.97
CA GLY A 139 -5.23 -16.96 -0.51
C GLY A 139 -6.68 -17.34 -0.20
N GLU A 140 -7.00 -18.64 -0.13
CA GLU A 140 -8.30 -19.15 0.30
C GLU A 140 -8.44 -18.99 1.80
N ILE A 141 -9.59 -18.50 2.24
CA ILE A 141 -9.90 -18.22 3.64
C ILE A 141 -10.82 -19.32 4.16
N PHE A 142 -10.40 -19.91 5.26
CA PHE A 142 -11.18 -20.92 5.98
C PHE A 142 -11.46 -20.46 7.41
N VAL A 143 -12.65 -20.73 7.88
CA VAL A 143 -13.06 -20.55 9.28
C VAL A 143 -13.69 -21.85 9.77
N ASN A 144 -13.22 -22.42 10.86
CA ASN A 144 -13.65 -23.74 11.36
C ASN A 144 -13.57 -24.85 10.28
N ASN A 145 -12.54 -24.81 9.43
CA ASN A 145 -12.36 -25.72 8.28
C ASN A 145 -13.44 -25.56 7.16
N GLU A 146 -14.26 -24.52 7.21
CA GLU A 146 -15.22 -24.20 6.15
C GLU A 146 -14.64 -23.10 5.26
N TYR A 147 -14.71 -23.31 3.93
CA TYR A 147 -14.29 -22.31 2.95
C TYR A 147 -15.24 -21.11 2.96
N ILE A 148 -14.69 -19.91 3.11
CA ILE A 148 -15.46 -18.67 3.12
C ILE A 148 -15.33 -17.93 1.79
N ASP A 149 -14.10 -17.59 1.40
CA ASP A 149 -13.81 -16.82 0.18
C ASP A 149 -12.31 -16.93 -0.17
N MET A 150 -11.90 -16.28 -1.23
CA MET A 150 -10.50 -16.13 -1.61
C MET A 150 -10.15 -14.65 -1.68
N LEU A 151 -8.98 -14.26 -1.16
CA LEU A 151 -8.47 -12.89 -1.23
C LEU A 151 -8.41 -12.40 -2.68
N LYS A 152 -8.96 -11.21 -2.94
CA LYS A 152 -8.85 -10.54 -4.23
C LYS A 152 -7.48 -9.86 -4.30
N ILE A 153 -6.59 -10.39 -5.13
CA ILE A 153 -5.28 -9.81 -5.44
C ILE A 153 -5.31 -9.37 -6.89
N VAL A 154 -4.91 -8.13 -7.14
CA VAL A 154 -4.83 -7.54 -8.49
C VAL A 154 -3.43 -7.05 -8.75
N ASP A 155 -3.00 -7.11 -10.00
CA ASP A 155 -1.74 -6.53 -10.48
C ASP A 155 -2.03 -5.51 -11.57
N PHE A 156 -1.10 -4.58 -11.79
CA PHE A 156 -1.20 -3.51 -12.78
C PHE A 156 -0.07 -3.65 -13.78
N GLU A 157 -0.38 -3.47 -15.05
CA GLU A 157 0.64 -3.48 -16.12
C GLU A 157 1.62 -2.30 -15.95
N ASP A 158 1.10 -1.16 -15.49
CA ASP A 158 1.89 0.05 -15.24
C ASP A 158 1.59 0.64 -13.86
N TYR A 159 2.52 0.51 -12.94
CA TYR A 159 2.40 1.10 -11.59
C TYR A 159 2.43 2.63 -11.56
N ARG A 160 2.71 3.31 -12.70
CA ARG A 160 2.63 4.76 -12.80
C ARG A 160 1.18 5.27 -12.84
N GLU A 161 0.22 4.39 -13.11
CA GLU A 161 -1.21 4.69 -13.04
C GLU A 161 -1.74 4.70 -11.60
N LEU A 162 -0.93 4.20 -10.65
CA LEU A 162 -1.27 4.20 -9.25
C LEU A 162 -0.88 5.53 -8.60
N THR A 163 -1.87 6.18 -7.99
CA THR A 163 -1.68 7.36 -7.15
C THR A 163 -1.58 6.89 -5.69
N LYS A 164 -0.54 7.34 -5.00
CA LYS A 164 -0.34 7.02 -3.58
C LYS A 164 -1.29 7.85 -2.72
N GLU A 165 -2.12 7.16 -1.94
CA GLU A 165 -3.07 7.75 -1.00
C GLU A 165 -2.59 7.52 0.44
N GLY A 166 -1.95 8.53 1.02
CA GLY A 166 -1.39 8.41 2.38
C GLY A 166 -0.10 7.58 2.44
N VAL A 167 -0.04 6.59 3.33
CA VAL A 167 1.21 5.90 3.68
C VAL A 167 1.42 4.61 2.88
N ASN A 168 0.41 3.75 2.80
CA ASN A 168 0.47 2.39 2.24
C ASN A 168 -0.72 2.04 1.34
N LEU A 169 -1.54 3.03 0.99
CA LEU A 169 -2.69 2.89 0.10
C LEU A 169 -2.38 3.46 -1.28
N PHE A 170 -3.02 2.90 -2.28
CA PHE A 170 -2.95 3.34 -3.66
C PHE A 170 -4.35 3.37 -4.26
N SER A 171 -4.62 4.36 -5.11
CA SER A 171 -5.80 4.41 -5.99
C SER A 171 -5.37 4.25 -7.44
N ALA A 172 -6.20 3.62 -8.27
CA ALA A 172 -6.00 3.58 -9.70
C ALA A 172 -6.88 4.66 -10.35
N ASN A 173 -6.27 5.51 -11.17
CA ASN A 173 -7.04 6.43 -12.01
C ASN A 173 -7.64 5.63 -13.17
N ASN A 174 -8.96 5.48 -13.18
CA ASN A 174 -9.72 4.96 -14.32
C ASN A 174 -9.78 5.99 -15.44
#